data_e74c8d3614ff9d9dc4f34fee992bc6a3
#
_entry.id   e74c8d3614ff9d9dc4f34fee992bc6a3
#
_cell.length_a   1.000
_cell.length_b   1.000
_cell.length_c   1.000
_cell.angle_alpha   90.00
_cell.angle_beta   90.00
_cell.angle_gamma   90.00
#
_symmetry.space_group_name_H-M   'P 1'
#
loop_
_entity.id
_entity.type
_entity.pdbx_description
1 polymer ?
#
loop_
_entity_poly.entity_id
_entity_poly.type
_entity_poly.pdbx_seq_one_letter_code
_entity_poly.pdbx_strand_id
1 'polypeptide(L)'
;ILAYPEDGKWKVRTLAELPFVHRFDIISRNGVNYVIACTLKSGHEYKEDWRSPGKIQVCVLPEDLSSVDEEHPLQFEVLKEGLLKNHGYCKAEVDGVLRSYVAANEGVFECIPPESEEGTWEIKQILDEASSDMAFADFDNDGELEMLTISPFHGEKISIFKKQDGEFKKVYTYEKDAEFAHGIWGGEIAGTQGVLIVHRKGERNLLFFRCTDPEKLTFTADLLDSDIGPANVLHYTNDGEDYILSANREIDEIALYKV
;
A
#
# COMPACT_ATOMS: atom_id res chain seq x y z
N ILE A 1 12.19 13.78 3.24
CA ILE A 1 13.54 14.21 2.80
C ILE A 1 13.73 13.94 1.32
N LEU A 2 14.59 14.74 0.67
CA LEU A 2 15.13 14.50 -0.67
C LEU A 2 16.61 14.12 -0.54
N ALA A 3 17.01 12.98 -1.10
CA ALA A 3 18.42 12.62 -1.26
C ALA A 3 18.82 12.75 -2.73
N TYR A 4 19.88 13.45 -3.01
CA TYR A 4 20.35 13.71 -4.38
C TYR A 4 21.88 13.71 -4.46
N PRO A 5 22.48 13.32 -5.61
CA PRO A 5 23.91 13.38 -5.80
C PRO A 5 24.39 14.81 -6.11
N GLU A 6 25.43 15.28 -5.43
CA GLU A 6 26.10 16.55 -5.70
C GLU A 6 27.62 16.38 -5.45
N ASP A 7 28.46 16.73 -6.40
CA ASP A 7 29.92 16.63 -6.33
C ASP A 7 30.42 15.23 -5.90
N GLY A 8 29.77 14.16 -6.41
CA GLY A 8 30.12 12.77 -6.11
C GLY A 8 29.76 12.32 -4.70
N LYS A 9 28.95 13.08 -3.96
CA LYS A 9 28.46 12.75 -2.61
C LYS A 9 26.94 12.85 -2.58
N TRP A 10 26.30 12.07 -1.71
CA TRP A 10 24.89 12.20 -1.41
C TRP A 10 24.67 13.39 -0.47
N LYS A 11 23.75 14.26 -0.87
CA LYS A 11 23.18 15.33 -0.05
C LYS A 11 21.77 14.95 0.37
N VAL A 12 21.36 15.46 1.52
CA VAL A 12 20.01 15.27 2.05
C VAL A 12 19.43 16.63 2.41
N ARG A 13 18.18 16.85 2.03
CA ARG A 13 17.43 18.06 2.35
C ARG A 13 16.04 17.69 2.86
N THR A 14 15.58 18.36 3.90
CA THR A 14 14.23 18.21 4.42
C THR A 14 13.25 18.92 3.48
N LEU A 15 12.22 18.22 3.02
CA LEU A 15 11.15 18.80 2.21
C LEU A 15 9.94 19.19 3.06
N ALA A 16 9.66 18.44 4.12
CA ALA A 16 8.61 18.71 5.08
C ALA A 16 8.82 17.85 6.35
N GLU A 17 8.23 18.28 7.45
CA GLU A 17 8.14 17.51 8.69
C GLU A 17 6.72 17.02 8.89
N LEU A 18 6.51 15.72 8.75
CA LEU A 18 5.23 15.04 9.00
C LEU A 18 5.42 14.01 10.12
N PRO A 19 5.12 14.35 11.38
CA PRO A 19 5.27 13.41 12.50
C PRO A 19 4.47 12.13 12.26
N PHE A 20 5.11 10.97 12.53
CA PHE A 20 4.52 9.64 12.40
C PHE A 20 4.09 9.25 10.98
N VAL A 21 4.64 9.88 9.93
CA VAL A 21 4.41 9.41 8.57
C VAL A 21 4.86 7.95 8.45
N HIS A 22 4.00 7.11 7.90
CA HIS A 22 4.24 5.68 7.75
C HIS A 22 4.30 5.25 6.30
N ARG A 23 3.38 5.75 5.49
CA ARG A 23 3.36 5.56 4.05
C ARG A 23 3.30 6.92 3.34
N PHE A 24 3.95 7.03 2.22
CA PHE A 24 3.79 8.15 1.29
C PHE A 24 4.11 7.69 -0.13
N ASP A 25 3.57 8.38 -1.10
CA ASP A 25 3.85 8.14 -2.51
C ASP A 25 3.70 9.43 -3.31
N ILE A 26 4.17 9.39 -4.54
CA ILE A 26 3.95 10.42 -5.55
C ILE A 26 3.03 9.84 -6.61
N ILE A 27 1.93 10.51 -6.86
CA ILE A 27 1.00 10.17 -7.94
C ILE A 27 0.82 11.36 -8.88
N SER A 28 0.49 11.08 -10.14
CA SER A 28 0.39 12.13 -11.16
C SER A 28 -0.95 12.04 -11.86
N ARG A 29 -1.51 13.21 -12.18
CA ARG A 29 -2.69 13.34 -13.06
C ARG A 29 -2.55 14.57 -13.93
N ASN A 30 -2.73 14.41 -15.25
CA ASN A 30 -2.65 15.49 -16.25
C ASN A 30 -1.36 16.33 -16.17
N GLY A 31 -0.22 15.69 -15.83
CA GLY A 31 1.07 16.35 -15.70
C GLY A 31 1.32 17.03 -14.34
N VAL A 32 0.35 17.07 -13.45
CA VAL A 32 0.54 17.54 -12.07
C VAL A 32 0.97 16.38 -11.18
N ASN A 33 2.04 16.60 -10.39
CA ASN A 33 2.52 15.66 -9.40
C ASN A 33 2.01 16.01 -8.01
N TYR A 34 1.53 15.02 -7.28
CA TYR A 34 1.04 15.16 -5.92
C TYR A 34 1.79 14.22 -4.99
N VAL A 35 2.12 14.70 -3.79
CA VAL A 35 2.52 13.82 -2.69
C VAL A 35 1.30 13.51 -1.85
N ILE A 36 1.06 12.24 -1.60
CA ILE A 36 0.11 11.77 -0.59
C ILE A 36 0.88 11.12 0.56
N ALA A 37 0.58 11.48 1.79
CA ALA A 37 1.26 10.99 2.97
C ALA A 37 0.25 10.57 4.04
N CYS A 38 0.46 9.38 4.59
CA CYS A 38 -0.37 8.77 5.62
C CYS A 38 0.40 8.71 6.93
N THR A 39 -0.12 9.37 7.97
CA THR A 39 0.45 9.29 9.31
C THR A 39 -0.25 8.22 10.12
N LEU A 40 0.51 7.33 10.73
CA LEU A 40 0.01 6.19 11.52
C LEU A 40 -0.80 6.63 12.74
N LYS A 41 -0.40 7.75 13.32
CA LYS A 41 -1.03 8.46 14.45
C LYS A 41 -0.62 9.93 14.42
N SER A 42 -1.23 10.77 15.26
CA SER A 42 -0.89 12.19 15.36
C SER A 42 -0.14 12.55 16.65
N GLY A 43 -0.01 11.60 17.58
CA GLY A 43 0.72 11.77 18.84
C GLY A 43 0.68 10.50 19.68
N HIS A 44 1.46 10.48 20.77
CA HIS A 44 1.43 9.43 21.79
C HIS A 44 2.10 9.91 23.09
N GLU A 45 1.67 9.38 24.21
CA GLU A 45 2.36 9.51 25.50
C GLU A 45 3.34 8.36 25.75
N TYR A 46 3.04 7.17 25.19
CA TYR A 46 3.89 5.98 25.24
C TYR A 46 3.73 5.19 23.92
N LYS A 47 4.62 4.25 23.63
CA LYS A 47 4.72 3.56 22.35
C LYS A 47 3.39 2.97 21.87
N GLU A 48 2.64 2.31 22.74
CA GLU A 48 1.38 1.63 22.41
C GLU A 48 0.14 2.54 22.60
N ASP A 49 0.33 3.85 22.70
CA ASP A 49 -0.77 4.81 22.74
C ASP A 49 -1.31 5.07 21.34
N TRP A 50 -2.55 4.65 21.10
CA TRP A 50 -3.28 4.78 19.83
C TRP A 50 -4.46 5.76 19.92
N ARG A 51 -4.56 6.59 20.98
CA ARG A 51 -5.69 7.51 21.18
C ARG A 51 -5.69 8.69 20.21
N SER A 52 -4.55 8.98 19.59
CA SER A 52 -4.40 10.11 18.66
C SER A 52 -4.38 9.56 17.22
N PRO A 53 -5.52 9.59 16.49
CA PRO A 53 -5.64 9.01 15.17
C PRO A 53 -4.72 9.70 14.15
N GLY A 54 -4.39 8.97 13.10
CA GLY A 54 -3.62 9.46 11.97
C GLY A 54 -4.46 10.24 10.95
N LYS A 55 -3.78 10.63 9.87
CA LYS A 55 -4.33 11.50 8.82
C LYS A 55 -3.86 11.04 7.44
N ILE A 56 -4.63 11.39 6.42
CA ILE A 56 -4.18 11.48 5.03
C ILE A 56 -3.92 12.93 4.73
N GLN A 57 -2.74 13.24 4.24
CA GLN A 57 -2.29 14.59 3.92
C GLN A 57 -1.74 14.61 2.49
N VAL A 58 -1.97 15.69 1.78
CA VAL A 58 -1.58 15.83 0.38
C VAL A 58 -0.94 17.20 0.13
N CYS A 59 -0.07 17.27 -0.85
CA CYS A 59 0.40 18.54 -1.40
C CYS A 59 0.71 18.40 -2.89
N VAL A 60 0.69 19.50 -3.62
CA VAL A 60 1.27 19.58 -4.96
C VAL A 60 2.79 19.49 -4.82
N LEU A 61 3.42 18.63 -5.60
CA LEU A 61 4.87 18.54 -5.68
C LEU A 61 5.36 19.46 -6.81
N PRO A 62 6.07 20.55 -6.51
CA PRO A 62 6.60 21.43 -7.53
C PRO A 62 7.61 20.70 -8.44
N GLU A 63 7.67 21.10 -9.72
CA GLU A 63 8.70 20.59 -10.64
C GLU A 63 10.11 21.00 -10.19
N ASP A 64 10.26 22.22 -9.68
CA ASP A 64 11.52 22.73 -9.13
C ASP A 64 11.49 22.71 -7.59
N LEU A 65 12.27 21.81 -7.01
CA LEU A 65 12.45 21.68 -5.57
C LEU A 65 13.62 22.53 -5.03
N SER A 66 14.29 23.34 -5.84
CA SER A 66 15.48 24.08 -5.42
C SER A 66 15.22 25.08 -4.29
N SER A 67 14.00 25.62 -4.22
CA SER A 67 13.53 26.57 -3.20
C SER A 67 12.89 25.88 -1.98
N VAL A 68 12.74 24.55 -1.98
CA VAL A 68 12.12 23.82 -0.87
C VAL A 68 13.20 23.40 0.11
N ASP A 69 13.13 23.86 1.35
CA ASP A 69 14.05 23.57 2.46
C ASP A 69 13.33 23.62 3.81
N GLU A 70 14.08 23.62 4.91
CA GLU A 70 13.52 23.68 6.27
C GLU A 70 12.84 25.02 6.58
N GLU A 71 13.26 26.13 5.92
CA GLU A 71 12.65 27.44 6.10
C GLU A 71 11.41 27.62 5.21
N HIS A 72 11.40 26.93 4.07
CA HIS A 72 10.31 26.96 3.08
C HIS A 72 9.86 25.54 2.72
N PRO A 73 9.27 24.80 3.69
CA PRO A 73 8.89 23.39 3.46
C PRO A 73 7.64 23.26 2.57
N LEU A 74 7.47 22.10 1.97
CA LEU A 74 6.23 21.74 1.30
C LEU A 74 5.04 21.88 2.27
N GLN A 75 3.98 22.52 1.81
CA GLN A 75 2.78 22.74 2.60
C GLN A 75 1.76 21.64 2.32
N PHE A 76 1.50 20.81 3.33
CA PHE A 76 0.51 19.75 3.27
C PHE A 76 -0.85 20.21 3.79
N GLU A 77 -1.90 19.88 3.06
CA GLU A 77 -3.27 20.00 3.52
C GLU A 77 -3.80 18.64 4.01
N VAL A 78 -4.72 18.66 4.97
CA VAL A 78 -5.35 17.46 5.51
C VAL A 78 -6.53 17.09 4.63
N LEU A 79 -6.43 15.94 3.93
CA LEU A 79 -7.51 15.39 3.13
C LEU A 79 -8.54 14.64 4.00
N LYS A 80 -8.05 13.88 4.99
CA LYS A 80 -8.87 13.17 5.96
C LYS A 80 -8.13 12.97 7.28
N GLU A 81 -8.86 13.10 8.37
CA GLU A 81 -8.35 12.81 9.73
C GLU A 81 -9.24 11.80 10.46
N GLY A 82 -8.83 11.42 11.66
CA GLY A 82 -9.60 10.48 12.48
C GLY A 82 -9.36 9.02 12.13
N LEU A 83 -8.23 8.69 11.49
CA LEU A 83 -7.90 7.34 11.04
C LEU A 83 -6.99 6.63 12.05
N LEU A 84 -7.55 5.68 12.82
CA LEU A 84 -6.78 4.88 13.77
C LEU A 84 -5.94 3.83 13.04
N LYS A 85 -4.66 3.73 13.43
CA LYS A 85 -3.74 2.75 12.83
C LYS A 85 -3.73 2.83 11.31
N ASN A 86 -3.64 4.05 10.80
CA ASN A 86 -3.59 4.37 9.38
C ASN A 86 -2.28 3.86 8.76
N HIS A 87 -2.27 2.59 8.36
CA HIS A 87 -1.07 1.81 8.09
C HIS A 87 -0.88 1.49 6.61
N GLY A 88 -1.93 1.02 5.94
CA GLY A 88 -1.87 0.52 4.58
C GLY A 88 -1.94 1.60 3.53
N TYR A 89 -1.18 1.40 2.45
CA TYR A 89 -1.22 2.26 1.27
C TYR A 89 -0.88 1.44 0.03
N CYS A 90 -1.67 1.61 -1.01
CA CYS A 90 -1.31 1.20 -2.37
C CYS A 90 -1.85 2.19 -3.39
N LYS A 91 -1.47 2.01 -4.65
CA LYS A 91 -2.03 2.74 -5.80
C LYS A 91 -2.44 1.75 -6.87
N ALA A 92 -3.50 2.08 -7.58
CA ALA A 92 -3.98 1.32 -8.75
C ALA A 92 -4.55 2.28 -9.80
N GLU A 93 -4.46 1.89 -11.05
CA GLU A 93 -5.08 2.62 -12.15
C GLU A 93 -6.50 2.09 -12.37
N VAL A 94 -7.48 2.99 -12.36
CA VAL A 94 -8.88 2.67 -12.63
C VAL A 94 -9.42 3.73 -13.60
N ASP A 95 -9.97 3.28 -14.72
CA ASP A 95 -10.49 4.16 -15.79
C ASP A 95 -9.45 5.16 -16.31
N GLY A 96 -8.16 4.75 -16.41
CA GLY A 96 -7.06 5.60 -16.86
C GLY A 96 -6.62 6.66 -15.85
N VAL A 97 -7.08 6.59 -14.60
CA VAL A 97 -6.69 7.49 -13.51
C VAL A 97 -5.96 6.71 -12.42
N LEU A 98 -4.74 7.11 -12.13
CA LEU A 98 -3.98 6.56 -10.99
C LEU A 98 -4.59 7.09 -9.69
N ARG A 99 -5.11 6.19 -8.87
CA ARG A 99 -5.75 6.47 -7.59
C ARG A 99 -4.92 5.92 -6.44
N SER A 100 -5.01 6.55 -5.29
CA SER A 100 -4.41 6.08 -4.03
C SER A 100 -5.47 5.41 -3.16
N TYR A 101 -5.06 4.37 -2.45
CA TYR A 101 -5.90 3.64 -1.51
C TYR A 101 -5.22 3.59 -0.15
N VAL A 102 -5.98 3.85 0.90
CA VAL A 102 -5.47 3.94 2.27
C VAL A 102 -6.29 3.08 3.19
N ALA A 103 -5.64 2.24 4.00
CA ALA A 103 -6.27 1.35 4.97
C ALA A 103 -6.02 1.77 6.41
N ALA A 104 -7.09 1.73 7.21
CA ALA A 104 -7.10 2.03 8.63
C ALA A 104 -8.12 1.17 9.37
N ASN A 105 -8.27 1.35 10.68
CA ASN A 105 -9.31 0.68 11.44
C ASN A 105 -10.73 1.02 10.96
N GLU A 106 -10.92 2.19 10.40
CA GLU A 106 -12.19 2.67 9.87
C GLU A 106 -12.54 2.06 8.51
N GLY A 107 -11.59 1.34 7.88
CA GLY A 107 -11.79 0.68 6.60
C GLY A 107 -10.80 1.11 5.53
N VAL A 108 -11.19 0.99 4.25
CA VAL A 108 -10.37 1.36 3.09
C VAL A 108 -10.98 2.58 2.39
N PHE A 109 -10.11 3.55 2.10
CA PHE A 109 -10.47 4.81 1.45
C PHE A 109 -9.77 4.94 0.10
N GLU A 110 -10.55 5.22 -0.94
CA GLU A 110 -10.07 5.62 -2.26
C GLU A 110 -9.87 7.13 -2.29
N CYS A 111 -8.72 7.58 -2.77
CA CYS A 111 -8.36 8.99 -2.91
C CYS A 111 -8.01 9.27 -4.37
N ILE A 112 -8.79 10.12 -5.03
CA ILE A 112 -8.65 10.45 -6.44
C ILE A 112 -8.02 11.84 -6.54
N PRO A 113 -6.84 12.00 -7.18
CA PRO A 113 -6.20 13.29 -7.31
C PRO A 113 -7.02 14.21 -8.25
N PRO A 114 -6.98 15.54 -8.04
CA PRO A 114 -7.67 16.48 -8.90
C PRO A 114 -7.02 16.56 -10.29
N GLU A 115 -7.77 17.10 -11.26
CA GLU A 115 -7.33 17.24 -12.65
C GLU A 115 -6.31 18.38 -12.86
N SER A 116 -6.22 19.29 -11.89
CA SER A 116 -5.30 20.43 -11.88
C SER A 116 -4.88 20.78 -10.47
N GLU A 117 -3.82 21.56 -10.31
CA GLU A 117 -3.28 21.98 -9.00
C GLU A 117 -4.32 22.66 -8.09
N GLU A 118 -5.23 23.43 -8.68
CA GLU A 118 -6.28 24.17 -7.99
C GLU A 118 -7.54 23.32 -7.71
N GLY A 119 -7.55 22.08 -8.20
CA GLY A 119 -8.69 21.18 -8.07
C GLY A 119 -8.83 20.61 -6.66
N THR A 120 -9.93 19.89 -6.44
CA THR A 120 -10.24 19.28 -5.14
C THR A 120 -10.10 17.76 -5.25
N TRP A 121 -9.44 17.16 -4.26
CA TRP A 121 -9.38 15.71 -4.11
C TRP A 121 -10.77 15.13 -3.84
N GLU A 122 -11.06 14.01 -4.48
CA GLU A 122 -12.21 13.20 -4.11
C GLU A 122 -11.77 12.08 -3.19
N ILE A 123 -12.51 11.85 -2.10
CA ILE A 123 -12.25 10.76 -1.17
C ILE A 123 -13.53 9.98 -0.91
N LYS A 124 -13.44 8.65 -1.01
CA LYS A 124 -14.57 7.74 -0.81
C LYS A 124 -14.16 6.57 0.05
N GLN A 125 -14.96 6.23 1.06
CA GLN A 125 -14.83 4.95 1.74
C GLN A 125 -15.40 3.84 0.87
N ILE A 126 -14.56 2.86 0.51
CA ILE A 126 -14.93 1.75 -0.38
C ILE A 126 -15.11 0.42 0.34
N LEU A 127 -14.59 0.32 1.57
CA LEU A 127 -14.80 -0.82 2.47
C LEU A 127 -14.96 -0.32 3.89
N ASP A 128 -15.98 -0.83 4.60
CA ASP A 128 -16.24 -0.56 6.02
C ASP A 128 -15.86 -1.81 6.86
N GLU A 129 -14.59 -2.19 6.78
CA GLU A 129 -13.99 -3.28 7.58
C GLU A 129 -12.57 -2.90 7.94
N ALA A 130 -12.22 -2.97 9.24
CA ALA A 130 -10.89 -2.63 9.73
C ALA A 130 -9.80 -3.36 8.96
N SER A 131 -8.92 -2.62 8.31
CA SER A 131 -7.87 -3.17 7.45
C SER A 131 -6.51 -2.61 7.83
N SER A 132 -5.49 -3.47 7.84
CA SER A 132 -4.10 -3.08 8.03
C SER A 132 -3.45 -2.62 6.74
N ASP A 133 -3.71 -3.35 5.68
CA ASP A 133 -3.15 -3.10 4.36
C ASP A 133 -4.05 -3.71 3.28
N MET A 134 -3.85 -3.33 2.01
CA MET A 134 -4.58 -3.86 0.87
C MET A 134 -3.73 -3.79 -0.40
N ALA A 135 -4.08 -4.65 -1.36
CA ALA A 135 -3.58 -4.58 -2.73
C ALA A 135 -4.68 -5.00 -3.71
N PHE A 136 -4.49 -4.62 -4.95
CA PHE A 136 -5.43 -4.90 -6.03
C PHE A 136 -4.78 -5.77 -7.10
N ALA A 137 -5.57 -6.67 -7.68
CA ALA A 137 -5.25 -7.43 -8.87
C ALA A 137 -6.55 -7.81 -9.59
N ASP A 138 -6.50 -7.95 -10.91
CA ASP A 138 -7.60 -8.49 -11.72
C ASP A 138 -7.52 -10.02 -11.69
N PHE A 139 -7.95 -10.61 -10.57
CA PHE A 139 -7.75 -12.03 -10.29
C PHE A 139 -8.45 -12.96 -11.28
N ASP A 140 -9.60 -12.57 -11.80
CA ASP A 140 -10.40 -13.39 -12.73
C ASP A 140 -10.33 -12.93 -14.19
N ASN A 141 -9.51 -11.90 -14.47
CA ASN A 141 -9.25 -11.32 -15.80
C ASN A 141 -10.52 -10.79 -16.48
N ASP A 142 -11.43 -10.20 -15.71
CA ASP A 142 -12.65 -9.57 -16.26
C ASP A 142 -12.48 -8.07 -16.53
N GLY A 143 -11.31 -7.49 -16.18
CA GLY A 143 -10.94 -6.09 -16.35
C GLY A 143 -11.32 -5.21 -15.16
N GLU A 144 -11.98 -5.73 -14.13
CA GLU A 144 -12.21 -5.05 -12.85
C GLU A 144 -11.24 -5.58 -11.79
N LEU A 145 -10.76 -4.67 -10.93
CA LEU A 145 -9.81 -5.05 -9.88
C LEU A 145 -10.53 -5.59 -8.64
N GLU A 146 -10.16 -6.78 -8.20
CA GLU A 146 -10.47 -7.28 -6.88
C GLU A 146 -9.48 -6.72 -5.85
N MET A 147 -9.95 -6.56 -4.63
CA MET A 147 -9.16 -6.09 -3.49
C MET A 147 -8.87 -7.23 -2.52
N LEU A 148 -7.60 -7.48 -2.23
CA LEU A 148 -7.19 -8.33 -1.12
C LEU A 148 -6.79 -7.47 0.07
N THR A 149 -7.27 -7.83 1.28
CA THR A 149 -6.96 -7.10 2.52
C THR A 149 -6.29 -7.98 3.56
N ILE A 150 -5.46 -7.35 4.39
CA ILE A 150 -4.98 -7.86 5.67
C ILE A 150 -5.82 -7.23 6.77
N SER A 151 -6.48 -8.01 7.64
CA SER A 151 -7.40 -7.52 8.67
C SER A 151 -7.18 -8.20 10.02
N PRO A 152 -7.38 -7.52 11.14
CA PRO A 152 -7.26 -6.08 11.33
C PRO A 152 -5.79 -5.61 11.32
N PHE A 153 -5.45 -4.51 11.96
CA PHE A 153 -4.08 -3.98 12.05
C PHE A 153 -3.05 -5.02 12.53
N HIS A 154 -2.03 -5.30 11.68
CA HIS A 154 -1.07 -6.40 11.84
C HIS A 154 -1.76 -7.74 12.14
N GLY A 155 -2.93 -7.94 11.54
CA GLY A 155 -3.78 -9.08 11.79
C GLY A 155 -3.34 -10.35 11.07
N GLU A 156 -4.20 -11.32 11.14
CA GLU A 156 -3.94 -12.67 10.63
C GLU A 156 -4.95 -13.10 9.57
N LYS A 157 -5.99 -12.29 9.34
CA LYS A 157 -7.04 -12.61 8.36
C LYS A 157 -6.75 -11.97 7.01
N ILE A 158 -6.84 -12.78 5.97
CA ILE A 158 -6.69 -12.36 4.60
C ILE A 158 -8.01 -12.63 3.89
N SER A 159 -8.58 -11.60 3.26
CA SER A 159 -9.85 -11.70 2.54
C SER A 159 -9.76 -11.05 1.17
N ILE A 160 -10.48 -11.62 0.19
CA ILE A 160 -10.61 -11.04 -1.15
C ILE A 160 -12.04 -10.54 -1.33
N PHE A 161 -12.14 -9.36 -1.91
CA PHE A 161 -13.41 -8.67 -2.19
C PHE A 161 -13.49 -8.38 -3.68
N LYS A 162 -14.64 -8.68 -4.26
CA LYS A 162 -15.00 -8.32 -5.64
C LYS A 162 -16.10 -7.28 -5.64
N LYS A 163 -16.05 -6.37 -6.61
CA LYS A 163 -17.08 -5.35 -6.76
C LYS A 163 -18.36 -5.97 -7.31
N GLN A 164 -19.48 -5.75 -6.62
CA GLN A 164 -20.81 -6.20 -7.00
C GLN A 164 -21.79 -5.06 -6.74
N ASP A 165 -22.54 -4.64 -7.76
CA ASP A 165 -23.47 -3.51 -7.68
C ASP A 165 -22.81 -2.20 -7.16
N GLY A 166 -21.53 -2.00 -7.50
CA GLY A 166 -20.75 -0.82 -7.11
C GLY A 166 -20.13 -0.87 -5.71
N GLU A 167 -20.33 -1.96 -4.96
CA GLU A 167 -19.78 -2.17 -3.61
C GLU A 167 -18.87 -3.38 -3.57
N PHE A 168 -17.77 -3.31 -2.77
CA PHE A 168 -16.92 -4.46 -2.52
C PHE A 168 -17.61 -5.47 -1.60
N LYS A 169 -17.82 -6.68 -2.09
CA LYS A 169 -18.36 -7.82 -1.34
C LYS A 169 -17.29 -8.88 -1.14
N LYS A 170 -17.20 -9.43 0.06
CA LYS A 170 -16.25 -10.49 0.39
C LYS A 170 -16.59 -11.77 -0.37
N VAL A 171 -15.68 -12.26 -1.20
CA VAL A 171 -15.82 -13.49 -2.00
C VAL A 171 -14.93 -14.62 -1.53
N TYR A 172 -13.89 -14.31 -0.74
CA TYR A 172 -12.99 -15.33 -0.22
C TYR A 172 -12.40 -14.90 1.13
N THR A 173 -12.12 -15.87 1.98
CA THR A 173 -11.32 -15.71 3.20
C THR A 173 -10.34 -16.88 3.27
N TYR A 174 -9.06 -16.55 3.49
CA TYR A 174 -8.02 -17.56 3.70
C TYR A 174 -8.26 -18.33 4.99
N GLU A 175 -8.25 -19.65 4.91
CA GLU A 175 -8.63 -20.52 6.02
C GLU A 175 -7.59 -20.62 7.13
N LYS A 176 -6.31 -20.38 6.79
CA LYS A 176 -5.20 -20.41 7.76
C LYS A 176 -4.95 -19.01 8.32
N ASP A 177 -4.31 -18.97 9.48
CA ASP A 177 -3.86 -17.72 10.08
C ASP A 177 -2.51 -17.32 9.51
N ALA A 178 -2.44 -16.07 8.99
CA ALA A 178 -1.19 -15.45 8.54
C ALA A 178 -0.71 -14.49 9.64
N GLU A 179 -0.23 -15.06 10.75
CA GLU A 179 0.05 -14.30 11.97
C GLU A 179 1.00 -13.14 11.76
N PHE A 180 0.56 -11.92 12.10
CA PHE A 180 1.29 -10.68 11.87
C PHE A 180 1.59 -10.45 10.38
N ALA A 181 0.56 -10.54 9.53
CA ALA A 181 0.68 -10.16 8.13
C ALA A 181 1.05 -8.68 8.02
N HIS A 182 2.06 -8.36 7.20
CA HIS A 182 2.68 -7.03 7.20
C HIS A 182 2.98 -6.47 5.83
N GLY A 183 3.55 -7.26 4.92
CA GLY A 183 3.88 -6.81 3.56
C GLY A 183 2.90 -7.38 2.55
N ILE A 184 2.58 -6.57 1.54
CA ILE A 184 1.64 -6.91 0.48
C ILE A 184 2.08 -6.26 -0.83
N TRP A 185 1.90 -6.96 -1.94
CA TRP A 185 2.08 -6.43 -3.29
C TRP A 185 1.06 -7.09 -4.23
N GLY A 186 0.42 -6.35 -5.13
CA GLY A 186 -0.55 -6.86 -6.08
C GLY A 186 -0.22 -6.50 -7.52
N GLY A 187 -0.54 -7.40 -8.44
CA GLY A 187 -0.32 -7.24 -9.88
C GLY A 187 -0.04 -8.54 -10.59
N GLU A 188 0.56 -8.47 -11.77
CA GLU A 188 0.91 -9.62 -12.59
C GLU A 188 2.33 -10.11 -12.31
N ILE A 189 2.50 -11.41 -12.13
CA ILE A 189 3.78 -12.11 -12.00
C ILE A 189 3.80 -13.25 -13.01
N ALA A 190 4.73 -13.25 -13.94
CA ALA A 190 4.88 -14.28 -14.98
C ALA A 190 3.56 -14.63 -15.68
N GLY A 191 2.77 -13.62 -16.07
CA GLY A 191 1.48 -13.78 -16.75
C GLY A 191 0.32 -14.20 -15.85
N THR A 192 0.50 -14.20 -14.52
CA THR A 192 -0.56 -14.56 -13.57
C THR A 192 -0.89 -13.38 -12.68
N GLN A 193 -2.15 -12.95 -12.69
CA GLN A 193 -2.65 -11.92 -11.78
C GLN A 193 -2.81 -12.45 -10.36
N GLY A 194 -2.36 -11.67 -9.37
CA GLY A 194 -2.46 -12.09 -7.99
C GLY A 194 -1.84 -11.13 -6.99
N VAL A 195 -1.75 -11.59 -5.74
CA VAL A 195 -1.23 -10.78 -4.63
C VAL A 195 -0.23 -11.58 -3.81
N LEU A 196 0.96 -11.00 -3.61
CA LEU A 196 1.93 -11.48 -2.63
C LEU A 196 1.55 -11.00 -1.24
N ILE A 197 1.58 -11.92 -0.28
CA ILE A 197 1.41 -11.64 1.15
C ILE A 197 2.57 -12.24 1.91
N VAL A 198 3.07 -11.48 2.89
CA VAL A 198 4.10 -11.97 3.81
C VAL A 198 3.67 -11.75 5.25
N HIS A 199 4.01 -12.71 6.11
CA HIS A 199 3.71 -12.61 7.52
C HIS A 199 4.91 -13.00 8.42
N ARG A 200 5.02 -12.32 9.56
CA ARG A 200 6.23 -12.29 10.39
C ARG A 200 6.21 -13.23 11.57
N LYS A 201 5.05 -13.82 11.91
CA LYS A 201 4.87 -14.77 13.02
C LYS A 201 4.23 -16.05 12.49
N GLY A 202 4.09 -17.05 13.37
CA GLY A 202 3.59 -18.36 12.99
C GLY A 202 4.53 -19.06 12.02
N GLU A 203 4.01 -19.51 10.87
CA GLU A 203 4.79 -20.18 9.82
C GLU A 203 5.74 -19.25 9.06
N ARG A 204 5.60 -17.91 9.19
CA ARG A 204 6.48 -16.87 8.61
C ARG A 204 6.68 -17.00 7.11
N ASN A 205 5.58 -17.16 6.39
CA ASN A 205 5.55 -17.48 4.97
C ASN A 205 5.63 -16.26 4.04
N LEU A 206 6.07 -16.52 2.81
CA LEU A 206 5.81 -15.75 1.61
C LEU A 206 4.79 -16.53 0.78
N LEU A 207 3.62 -15.93 0.55
CA LEU A 207 2.47 -16.53 -0.12
C LEU A 207 2.11 -15.74 -1.39
N PHE A 208 1.67 -16.45 -2.43
CA PHE A 208 1.08 -15.85 -3.63
C PHE A 208 -0.37 -16.29 -3.79
N PHE A 209 -1.29 -15.34 -3.64
CA PHE A 209 -2.72 -15.56 -3.83
C PHE A 209 -3.08 -15.33 -5.29
N ARG A 210 -3.75 -16.30 -5.91
CA ARG A 210 -4.26 -16.21 -7.28
C ARG A 210 -5.61 -16.91 -7.43
N CYS A 211 -6.35 -16.55 -8.48
CA CYS A 211 -7.58 -17.24 -8.85
C CYS A 211 -7.25 -18.50 -9.65
N THR A 212 -7.95 -19.60 -9.37
CA THR A 212 -7.79 -20.89 -10.08
C THR A 212 -9.02 -21.28 -10.89
N ASP A 213 -10.17 -20.69 -10.61
CA ASP A 213 -11.43 -20.86 -11.35
C ASP A 213 -12.19 -19.53 -11.34
N PRO A 214 -12.05 -18.70 -12.40
CA PRO A 214 -12.69 -17.39 -12.49
C PRO A 214 -14.21 -17.46 -12.45
N GLU A 215 -14.84 -18.49 -13.03
CA GLU A 215 -16.30 -18.61 -13.04
C GLU A 215 -16.88 -18.85 -11.65
N LYS A 216 -16.14 -19.55 -10.77
CA LYS A 216 -16.53 -19.88 -9.41
C LYS A 216 -15.88 -18.99 -8.34
N LEU A 217 -14.99 -18.07 -8.75
CA LEU A 217 -14.17 -17.27 -7.84
C LEU A 217 -13.45 -18.14 -6.81
N THR A 218 -12.75 -19.17 -7.30
CA THR A 218 -11.97 -20.06 -6.44
C THR A 218 -10.53 -19.58 -6.37
N PHE A 219 -10.00 -19.41 -5.17
CA PHE A 219 -8.67 -18.88 -4.93
C PHE A 219 -7.77 -19.92 -4.26
N THR A 220 -6.47 -19.78 -4.49
CA THR A 220 -5.42 -20.53 -3.78
C THR A 220 -4.36 -19.57 -3.25
N ALA A 221 -3.64 -20.03 -2.23
CA ALA A 221 -2.43 -19.39 -1.73
C ALA A 221 -1.26 -20.35 -1.95
N ASP A 222 -0.44 -20.08 -2.93
CA ASP A 222 0.76 -20.85 -3.22
C ASP A 222 1.87 -20.45 -2.23
N LEU A 223 2.49 -21.41 -1.57
CA LEU A 223 3.62 -21.19 -0.68
C LEU A 223 4.89 -21.04 -1.52
N LEU A 224 5.49 -19.85 -1.53
CA LEU A 224 6.74 -19.58 -2.25
C LEU A 224 7.97 -19.83 -1.35
N ASP A 225 7.88 -19.44 -0.08
CA ASP A 225 8.91 -19.70 0.92
C ASP A 225 8.34 -19.67 2.33
N SER A 226 9.02 -20.27 3.30
CA SER A 226 8.54 -20.43 4.68
C SER A 226 9.66 -20.21 5.69
N ASP A 227 9.27 -19.92 6.93
CA ASP A 227 10.17 -19.72 8.08
C ASP A 227 11.15 -18.52 7.94
N ILE A 228 10.83 -17.59 7.04
CA ILE A 228 11.67 -16.43 6.71
C ILE A 228 11.20 -15.12 7.36
N GLY A 229 9.92 -14.99 7.72
CA GLY A 229 9.34 -13.85 8.43
C GLY A 229 9.55 -12.50 7.74
N PRO A 230 9.10 -12.31 6.50
CA PRO A 230 9.38 -11.08 5.77
C PRO A 230 8.60 -9.90 6.33
N ALA A 231 9.25 -8.72 6.36
CA ALA A 231 8.61 -7.45 6.71
C ALA A 231 8.08 -6.69 5.49
N ASN A 232 8.57 -7.00 4.30
CA ASN A 232 8.12 -6.38 3.06
C ASN A 232 8.40 -7.28 1.86
N VAL A 233 7.67 -7.08 0.78
CA VAL A 233 7.82 -7.79 -0.49
C VAL A 233 7.55 -6.84 -1.64
N LEU A 234 8.28 -7.01 -2.73
CA LEU A 234 8.14 -6.25 -3.96
C LEU A 234 8.35 -7.19 -5.15
N HIS A 235 7.55 -7.03 -6.19
CA HIS A 235 7.82 -7.61 -7.50
C HIS A 235 8.36 -6.52 -8.45
N TYR A 236 9.27 -6.92 -9.35
CA TYR A 236 9.71 -6.09 -10.46
C TYR A 236 10.17 -6.97 -11.63
N THR A 237 10.09 -6.41 -12.83
CA THR A 237 10.59 -7.06 -14.06
C THR A 237 11.88 -6.39 -14.50
N ASN A 238 12.88 -7.21 -14.84
CA ASN A 238 14.14 -6.75 -15.42
C ASN A 238 14.55 -7.63 -16.61
N ASP A 239 14.83 -7.01 -17.74
CA ASP A 239 15.18 -7.69 -18.99
C ASP A 239 14.16 -8.78 -19.42
N GLY A 240 12.88 -8.56 -19.12
CA GLY A 240 11.78 -9.49 -19.44
C GLY A 240 11.65 -10.68 -18.50
N GLU A 241 12.40 -10.71 -17.41
CA GLU A 241 12.31 -11.71 -16.35
C GLU A 241 11.71 -11.13 -15.08
N ASP A 242 10.88 -11.90 -14.40
CA ASP A 242 10.19 -11.50 -13.18
C ASP A 242 10.99 -11.87 -11.94
N TYR A 243 11.03 -10.94 -10.99
CA TYR A 243 11.74 -11.08 -9.73
C TYR A 243 10.87 -10.67 -8.55
N ILE A 244 10.95 -11.44 -7.47
CA ILE A 244 10.37 -11.10 -6.18
C ILE A 244 11.50 -10.77 -5.22
N LEU A 245 11.50 -9.56 -4.67
CA LEU A 245 12.42 -9.12 -3.63
C LEU A 245 11.71 -9.18 -2.28
N SER A 246 12.29 -9.89 -1.31
CA SER A 246 11.74 -10.07 0.03
C SER A 246 12.72 -9.60 1.10
N ALA A 247 12.23 -8.79 2.04
CA ALA A 247 12.99 -8.36 3.21
C ALA A 247 12.69 -9.29 4.39
N ASN A 248 13.41 -10.39 4.50
CA ASN A 248 13.24 -11.48 5.46
C ASN A 248 13.76 -11.08 6.85
N ARG A 249 13.03 -10.19 7.51
CA ARG A 249 13.46 -9.50 8.72
C ARG A 249 13.79 -10.45 9.87
N GLU A 250 13.02 -11.52 10.04
CA GLU A 250 13.15 -12.40 11.20
C GLU A 250 14.38 -13.34 11.12
N ILE A 251 15.09 -13.31 9.97
CA ILE A 251 16.33 -14.04 9.73
C ILE A 251 17.47 -13.14 9.22
N ASP A 252 17.29 -11.79 9.29
CA ASP A 252 18.28 -10.78 8.87
C ASP A 252 18.76 -10.96 7.42
N GLU A 253 17.83 -11.27 6.48
CA GLU A 253 18.14 -11.57 5.09
C GLU A 253 17.36 -10.66 4.14
N ILE A 254 17.97 -10.37 2.98
CA ILE A 254 17.26 -9.89 1.78
C ILE A 254 17.38 -10.97 0.72
N ALA A 255 16.26 -11.53 0.31
CA ALA A 255 16.19 -12.58 -0.69
C ALA A 255 15.66 -12.04 -2.03
N LEU A 256 16.21 -12.57 -3.11
CA LEU A 256 15.78 -12.32 -4.48
C LEU A 256 15.40 -13.65 -5.12
N TYR A 257 14.14 -13.79 -5.46
CA TYR A 257 13.61 -14.95 -6.17
C TYR A 257 13.42 -14.59 -7.65
N LYS A 258 13.94 -15.41 -8.53
CA LYS A 258 13.62 -15.36 -9.95
C LYS A 258 12.42 -16.29 -10.19
N VAL A 259 11.39 -15.76 -10.83
CA VAL A 259 10.16 -16.48 -11.14
C VAL A 259 10.27 -17.16 -12.52
#